data_b46dda34f57e21bc3da3f3ed6f6803bc
#
_entry.id   b46dda34f57e21bc3da3f3ed6f6803bc
#
_cell.length_a   1.000
_cell.length_b   1.000
_cell.length_c   1.000
_cell.angle_alpha   90.00
_cell.angle_beta   90.00
_cell.angle_gamma   90.00
#
_symmetry.space_group_name_H-M   'P 1'
#
loop_
_entity.id
_entity.type
_entity.pdbx_description
1 polymer ?
#
loop_
_entity_poly.entity_id
_entity_poly.type
_entity_poly.pdbx_seq_one_letter_code
_entity_poly.pdbx_strand_id
1 'polypeptide(L)'
;MCIRDSQRLAQTRFVDNDIHDYLTDLTSQMTSMPPYFRAAIDNLDFFFARNEPSRVISMLRMIQAHTQLHRGILLLNVSSDMVDKSVERELRSICDIVMEFEVGMLGTDFETRMVIRKFRNGPENLKAISFRVTKDEAITPETVDRIA
;
A
#
# COMPACT_ATOMS: atom_id res chain seq x y z
N MET A 1 -9.19 -0.75 22.60
CA MET A 1 -10.28 0.10 22.07
C MET A 1 -10.08 0.19 20.56
N CYS A 2 -10.73 -0.31 19.80
CA CYS A 2 -11.90 -0.97 19.35
C CYS A 2 -11.62 -1.71 18.04
N ILE A 3 -11.35 -2.99 18.15
CA ILE A 3 -11.23 -3.91 16.98
C ILE A 3 -12.63 -4.22 16.39
N ARG A 4 -13.70 -3.63 16.93
CA ARG A 4 -15.07 -3.98 16.55
C ARG A 4 -15.60 -3.33 15.27
N ASP A 5 -15.02 -2.23 14.81
CA ASP A 5 -15.51 -1.56 13.58
C ASP A 5 -14.90 -2.12 12.31
N SER A 6 -13.71 -2.73 12.39
CA SER A 6 -13.06 -3.40 11.24
C SER A 6 -13.80 -4.64 10.76
N GLN A 7 -14.59 -5.29 11.64
CA GLN A 7 -15.34 -6.51 11.26
C GLN A 7 -16.65 -6.24 10.51
N ARG A 8 -17.16 -5.02 10.52
CA ARG A 8 -18.36 -4.67 9.75
C ARG A 8 -18.10 -4.48 8.26
N LEU A 9 -16.90 -4.06 7.88
CA LEU A 9 -16.50 -3.92 6.47
C LEU A 9 -16.14 -5.26 5.82
N ALA A 10 -15.69 -6.25 6.60
CA ALA A 10 -15.28 -7.56 6.09
C ALA A 10 -16.44 -8.52 5.76
N GLN A 11 -17.70 -8.16 6.08
CA GLN A 11 -18.88 -9.01 5.82
C GLN A 11 -19.71 -8.58 4.60
N THR A 12 -19.21 -7.70 3.76
CA THR A 12 -19.88 -7.42 2.48
C THR A 12 -19.64 -8.60 1.55
N ARG A 13 -20.69 -9.37 1.35
CA ARG A 13 -20.85 -10.59 0.59
C ARG A 13 -20.08 -10.58 -0.74
N PHE A 14 -19.02 -11.37 -0.81
CA PHE A 14 -18.33 -11.70 -2.06
C PHE A 14 -19.00 -12.90 -2.77
N VAL A 15 -20.31 -12.90 -2.86
CA VAL A 15 -21.02 -13.91 -3.64
C VAL A 15 -22.22 -13.21 -4.30
N ASP A 16 -22.02 -12.74 -5.54
CA ASP A 16 -23.01 -12.91 -6.60
C ASP A 16 -22.47 -12.45 -7.95
N ASN A 17 -22.94 -13.12 -9.02
CA ASN A 17 -22.61 -12.94 -10.42
C ASN A 17 -23.10 -11.61 -11.05
N ASP A 18 -23.46 -10.63 -10.25
CA ASP A 18 -23.80 -9.30 -10.73
C ASP A 18 -22.54 -8.49 -10.96
N ILE A 19 -22.54 -7.72 -12.03
CA ILE A 19 -21.47 -6.79 -12.43
C ILE A 19 -21.40 -5.66 -11.40
N HIS A 20 -20.93 -5.99 -10.21
CA HIS A 20 -20.79 -5.01 -9.15
C HIS A 20 -19.56 -4.14 -9.42
N ASP A 21 -19.75 -2.84 -9.57
CA ASP A 21 -18.64 -1.91 -9.80
C ASP A 21 -17.94 -1.56 -8.48
N TYR A 22 -17.08 -2.47 -8.04
CA TYR A 22 -16.28 -2.30 -6.82
C TYR A 22 -15.41 -1.04 -6.83
N LEU A 23 -15.03 -0.52 -8.02
CA LEU A 23 -14.28 0.72 -8.12
C LEU A 23 -15.13 1.92 -7.69
N THR A 24 -16.38 1.96 -8.15
CA THR A 24 -17.32 3.02 -7.77
C THR A 24 -17.63 2.96 -6.29
N ASP A 25 -17.84 1.78 -5.74
CA ASP A 25 -18.11 1.62 -4.31
C ASP A 25 -16.94 2.06 -3.45
N LEU A 26 -15.73 1.58 -3.78
CA LEU A 26 -14.53 1.99 -3.05
C LEU A 26 -14.34 3.51 -3.13
N THR A 27 -14.52 4.09 -4.31
CA THR A 27 -14.41 5.54 -4.51
C THR A 27 -15.40 6.28 -3.62
N SER A 28 -16.66 5.86 -3.63
CA SER A 28 -17.73 6.47 -2.82
C SER A 28 -17.42 6.38 -1.31
N GLN A 29 -17.00 5.20 -0.85
CA GLN A 29 -16.63 5.01 0.56
C GLN A 29 -15.45 5.89 0.95
N MET A 30 -14.38 5.90 0.15
CA MET A 30 -13.18 6.67 0.46
C MET A 30 -13.43 8.17 0.43
N THR A 31 -14.24 8.65 -0.53
CA THR A 31 -14.57 10.08 -0.64
C THR A 31 -15.64 10.56 0.35
N SER A 32 -16.27 9.65 1.09
CA SER A 32 -17.16 9.96 2.22
C SER A 32 -16.44 9.99 3.57
N MET A 33 -15.14 9.66 3.62
CA MET A 33 -14.38 9.64 4.88
C MET A 33 -14.26 11.04 5.49
N PRO A 34 -14.43 11.16 6.83
CA PRO A 34 -14.31 12.44 7.51
C PRO A 34 -12.85 12.94 7.53
N PRO A 35 -12.62 14.23 7.83
CA PRO A 35 -11.26 14.75 7.98
C PRO A 35 -10.40 13.93 8.96
N TYR A 36 -9.10 13.85 8.69
CA TYR A 36 -8.09 13.11 9.48
C TYR A 36 -8.30 11.59 9.53
N PHE A 37 -8.97 11.02 8.55
CA PHE A 37 -9.13 9.58 8.45
C PHE A 37 -7.79 8.85 8.24
N ARG A 38 -7.78 7.57 8.57
CA ARG A 38 -6.70 6.64 8.24
C ARG A 38 -7.31 5.41 7.64
N ALA A 39 -6.84 5.03 6.46
CA ALA A 39 -7.33 3.88 5.74
C ALA A 39 -6.19 3.07 5.15
N ALA A 40 -6.44 1.78 4.93
CA ALA A 40 -5.56 0.90 4.20
C ALA A 40 -6.37 0.11 3.17
N ILE A 41 -5.84 0.01 1.97
CA ILE A 41 -6.36 -0.86 0.90
C ILE A 41 -5.36 -2.00 0.72
N ASP A 42 -5.73 -3.17 1.20
CA ASP A 42 -4.93 -4.39 1.12
C ASP A 42 -5.75 -5.48 0.40
N ASN A 43 -5.52 -5.71 -0.92
CA ASN A 43 -4.53 -5.03 -1.75
C ASN A 43 -5.19 -4.52 -3.05
N LEU A 44 -4.43 -3.77 -3.86
CA LEU A 44 -4.89 -3.25 -5.14
C LEU A 44 -4.93 -4.31 -6.26
N ASP A 45 -4.30 -5.46 -6.08
CA ASP A 45 -4.20 -6.53 -7.09
C ASP A 45 -5.58 -6.98 -7.55
N PHE A 46 -6.54 -7.04 -6.64
CA PHE A 46 -7.93 -7.36 -6.94
C PHE A 46 -8.54 -6.43 -7.99
N PHE A 47 -8.24 -5.14 -7.89
CA PHE A 47 -8.79 -4.13 -8.80
C PHE A 47 -8.10 -4.15 -10.16
N PHE A 48 -6.75 -4.32 -10.17
CA PHE A 48 -5.99 -4.43 -11.41
C PHE A 48 -6.30 -5.71 -12.20
N ALA A 49 -6.60 -6.82 -11.50
CA ALA A 49 -6.98 -8.07 -12.15
C ALA A 49 -8.36 -8.03 -12.85
N ARG A 50 -9.22 -7.08 -12.48
CA ARG A 50 -10.62 -7.01 -12.94
C ARG A 50 -10.98 -5.77 -13.74
N ASN A 51 -10.09 -4.80 -13.79
CA ASN A 51 -10.37 -3.51 -14.42
C ASN A 51 -9.19 -3.06 -15.27
N GLU A 52 -9.48 -2.27 -16.28
CA GLU A 52 -8.45 -1.57 -17.04
C GLU A 52 -7.60 -0.70 -16.09
N PRO A 53 -6.27 -0.78 -16.19
CA PRO A 53 -5.36 -0.05 -15.30
C PRO A 53 -5.65 1.46 -15.23
N SER A 54 -6.04 2.06 -16.35
CA SER A 54 -6.39 3.49 -16.42
C SER A 54 -7.57 3.86 -15.52
N ARG A 55 -8.56 2.97 -15.38
CA ARG A 55 -9.71 3.19 -14.48
C ARG A 55 -9.28 3.15 -13.02
N VAL A 56 -8.43 2.17 -12.67
CA VAL A 56 -7.88 2.05 -11.30
C VAL A 56 -7.05 3.27 -10.94
N ILE A 57 -6.18 3.71 -11.84
CA ILE A 57 -5.37 4.92 -11.66
C ILE A 57 -6.25 6.16 -11.49
N SER A 58 -7.30 6.31 -12.29
CA SER A 58 -8.23 7.45 -12.19
C SER A 58 -8.95 7.47 -10.84
N MET A 59 -9.41 6.32 -10.36
CA MET A 59 -9.97 6.14 -9.02
C MET A 59 -8.97 6.58 -7.94
N LEU A 60 -7.74 6.08 -8.01
CA LEU A 60 -6.70 6.40 -7.02
C LEU A 60 -6.36 7.89 -6.99
N ARG A 61 -6.39 8.58 -8.14
CA ARG A 61 -6.19 10.05 -8.20
C ARG A 61 -7.32 10.80 -7.50
N MET A 62 -8.57 10.36 -7.64
CA MET A 62 -9.70 10.96 -6.91
C MET A 62 -9.57 10.76 -5.41
N ILE A 63 -9.25 9.53 -4.98
CA ILE A 63 -9.05 9.22 -3.57
C ILE A 63 -7.86 10.00 -3.00
N GLN A 64 -6.75 10.13 -3.75
CA GLN A 64 -5.61 10.95 -3.36
C GLN A 64 -6.01 12.42 -3.12
N ALA A 65 -6.76 13.00 -4.05
CA ALA A 65 -7.20 14.40 -3.91
C ALA A 65 -8.06 14.59 -2.66
N HIS A 66 -8.99 13.66 -2.39
CA HIS A 66 -9.80 13.67 -1.16
C HIS A 66 -8.91 13.50 0.09
N THR A 67 -7.97 12.56 0.06
CA THR A 67 -7.05 12.30 1.17
C THR A 67 -6.24 13.54 1.53
N GLN A 68 -5.73 14.25 0.53
CA GLN A 68 -4.98 15.51 0.73
C GLN A 68 -5.86 16.63 1.27
N LEU A 69 -7.06 16.81 0.71
CA LEU A 69 -8.02 17.84 1.14
C LEU A 69 -8.41 17.65 2.61
N HIS A 70 -8.63 16.40 3.03
CA HIS A 70 -9.10 16.07 4.38
C HIS A 70 -7.96 15.71 5.36
N ARG A 71 -6.69 15.91 4.95
CA ARG A 71 -5.51 15.58 5.78
C ARG A 71 -5.53 14.13 6.29
N GLY A 72 -6.04 13.24 5.45
CA GLY A 72 -6.09 11.81 5.71
C GLY A 72 -4.74 11.12 5.46
N ILE A 73 -4.64 9.87 5.88
CA ILE A 73 -3.54 8.97 5.55
C ILE A 73 -4.15 7.74 4.88
N LEU A 74 -3.62 7.41 3.70
CA LEU A 74 -4.01 6.22 2.96
C LEU A 74 -2.79 5.36 2.69
N LEU A 75 -2.85 4.10 3.12
CA LEU A 75 -1.87 3.06 2.78
C LEU A 75 -2.43 2.22 1.64
N LEU A 76 -1.62 2.05 0.60
CA LEU A 76 -1.93 1.20 -0.55
C LEU A 76 -0.92 0.05 -0.61
N ASN A 77 -1.41 -1.18 -0.69
CA ASN A 77 -0.58 -2.34 -0.91
C ASN A 77 -0.81 -2.89 -2.32
N VAL A 78 0.27 -3.24 -3.01
CA VAL A 78 0.27 -3.85 -4.35
C VAL A 78 1.45 -4.80 -4.48
N SER A 79 1.23 -5.94 -5.13
CA SER A 79 2.30 -6.89 -5.42
C SER A 79 3.22 -6.38 -6.52
N SER A 80 4.53 -6.57 -6.38
CA SER A 80 5.54 -5.97 -7.27
C SER A 80 5.37 -6.32 -8.75
N ASP A 81 4.89 -7.54 -9.05
CA ASP A 81 4.76 -8.04 -10.43
C ASP A 81 3.33 -8.00 -10.96
N MET A 82 2.41 -7.35 -10.24
CA MET A 82 0.99 -7.31 -10.61
C MET A 82 0.69 -6.40 -11.78
N VAL A 83 1.48 -5.37 -11.96
CA VAL A 83 1.27 -4.35 -13.00
C VAL A 83 2.54 -4.16 -13.84
N ASP A 84 2.35 -3.72 -15.08
CA ASP A 84 3.49 -3.38 -15.91
C ASP A 84 4.22 -2.11 -15.43
N LYS A 85 5.45 -1.89 -15.93
CA LYS A 85 6.31 -0.77 -15.51
C LYS A 85 5.72 0.61 -15.79
N SER A 86 4.79 0.74 -16.73
CA SER A 86 4.15 2.02 -17.03
C SER A 86 3.14 2.37 -15.96
N VAL A 87 2.31 1.41 -15.57
CA VAL A 87 1.31 1.54 -14.49
C VAL A 87 2.00 1.73 -13.14
N GLU A 88 3.06 0.96 -12.87
CA GLU A 88 3.86 1.13 -11.67
C GLU A 88 4.41 2.55 -11.53
N ARG A 89 4.89 3.13 -12.62
CA ARG A 89 5.39 4.52 -12.64
C ARG A 89 4.30 5.53 -12.32
N GLU A 90 3.07 5.29 -12.83
CA GLU A 90 1.91 6.12 -12.49
C GLU A 90 1.51 5.98 -11.02
N LEU A 91 1.47 4.76 -10.47
CA LEU A 91 1.25 4.52 -9.04
C LEU A 91 2.26 5.26 -8.17
N ARG A 92 3.55 5.14 -8.51
CA ARG A 92 4.63 5.86 -7.81
C ARG A 92 4.43 7.38 -7.89
N SER A 93 3.86 7.91 -8.98
CA SER A 93 3.62 9.35 -9.13
C SER A 93 2.54 9.85 -8.16
N ILE A 94 1.52 9.06 -7.91
CA ILE A 94 0.40 9.38 -7.04
C ILE A 94 0.82 9.42 -5.56
N CYS A 95 1.64 8.45 -5.12
CA CYS A 95 2.03 8.31 -3.72
C CYS A 95 3.03 9.39 -3.28
N ASP A 96 2.94 9.82 -2.03
CA ASP A 96 3.91 10.71 -1.40
C ASP A 96 5.14 9.94 -0.89
N ILE A 97 4.91 8.71 -0.41
CA ILE A 97 5.94 7.79 0.04
C ILE A 97 5.76 6.47 -0.72
N VAL A 98 6.86 5.90 -1.20
CA VAL A 98 6.90 4.56 -1.80
C VAL A 98 7.92 3.73 -1.05
N MET A 99 7.44 2.64 -0.46
CA MET A 99 8.26 1.66 0.25
C MET A 99 8.17 0.33 -0.49
N GLU A 100 9.30 -0.29 -0.72
CA GLU A 100 9.40 -1.64 -1.27
C GLU A 100 9.94 -2.59 -0.21
N PHE A 101 9.30 -3.75 -0.12
CA PHE A 101 9.76 -4.82 0.74
C PHE A 101 10.36 -5.92 -0.13
N GLU A 102 11.62 -6.22 0.09
CA GLU A 102 12.39 -7.18 -0.68
C GLU A 102 12.86 -8.30 0.25
N VAL A 103 12.80 -9.53 -0.23
CA VAL A 103 13.42 -10.68 0.44
C VAL A 103 14.66 -11.07 -0.35
N GLY A 104 15.82 -10.97 0.26
CA GLY A 104 17.10 -11.33 -0.31
C GLY A 104 17.73 -12.50 0.42
N MET A 105 18.78 -13.08 -0.15
CA MET A 105 19.63 -14.06 0.54
C MET A 105 20.96 -13.40 0.93
N LEU A 106 21.34 -13.55 2.20
CA LEU A 106 22.65 -13.17 2.70
C LEU A 106 23.35 -14.43 3.19
N GLY A 107 24.24 -15.00 2.36
CA GLY A 107 24.81 -16.32 2.61
C GLY A 107 23.73 -17.42 2.55
N THR A 108 23.46 -18.09 3.66
CA THR A 108 22.42 -19.12 3.80
C THR A 108 21.11 -18.60 4.39
N ASP A 109 21.07 -17.35 4.85
CA ASP A 109 19.95 -16.79 5.57
C ASP A 109 19.10 -15.86 4.66
N PHE A 110 17.79 -15.82 4.92
CA PHE A 110 16.90 -14.85 4.28
C PHE A 110 16.95 -13.53 5.06
N GLU A 111 17.14 -12.45 4.33
CA GLU A 111 17.11 -11.09 4.84
C GLU A 111 15.92 -10.35 4.24
N THR A 112 15.11 -9.73 5.07
CA THR A 112 14.03 -8.85 4.62
C THR A 112 14.51 -7.40 4.69
N ARG A 113 14.30 -6.67 3.60
CA ARG A 113 14.69 -5.26 3.48
C ARG A 113 13.48 -4.41 3.14
N MET A 114 13.38 -3.27 3.78
CA MET A 114 12.49 -2.19 3.37
C MET A 114 13.33 -1.11 2.70
N VAL A 115 12.98 -0.77 1.46
CA VAL A 115 13.65 0.27 0.68
C VAL A 115 12.67 1.40 0.43
N ILE A 116 12.99 2.61 0.87
CA ILE A 116 12.19 3.79 0.56
C ILE A 116 12.65 4.32 -0.81
N ARG A 117 11.79 4.17 -1.84
CA ARG A 117 12.07 4.59 -3.22
C ARG A 117 11.66 6.02 -3.50
N LYS A 118 10.73 6.54 -2.73
CA LYS A 118 10.25 7.92 -2.83
C LYS A 118 9.83 8.42 -1.47
N PHE A 119 10.20 9.65 -1.17
CA PHE A 119 9.70 10.37 -0.01
C PHE A 119 9.57 11.85 -0.38
N ARG A 120 8.34 12.30 -0.69
CA ARG A 120 8.07 13.70 -1.03
C ARG A 120 8.39 14.59 0.17
N ASN A 121 9.24 15.59 -0.05
CA ASN A 121 9.72 16.51 1.00
C ASN A 121 10.52 15.84 2.13
N GLY A 122 10.99 14.61 1.94
CA GLY A 122 11.85 13.91 2.88
C GLY A 122 13.35 14.08 2.56
N PRO A 123 14.20 13.43 3.34
CA PRO A 123 15.64 13.47 3.12
C PRO A 123 16.03 12.81 1.78
N GLU A 124 17.05 13.35 1.12
CA GLU A 124 17.54 12.82 -0.18
C GLU A 124 18.23 11.45 -0.02
N ASN A 125 18.83 11.18 1.13
CA ASN A 125 19.55 9.94 1.42
C ASN A 125 18.62 8.89 2.03
N LEU A 126 17.91 8.15 1.19
CA LEU A 126 17.06 7.05 1.60
C LEU A 126 17.91 5.78 1.74
N LYS A 127 17.91 5.21 2.95
CA LYS A 127 18.64 3.97 3.25
C LYS A 127 17.68 2.77 3.20
N ALA A 128 18.21 1.63 2.77
CA ALA A 128 17.54 0.36 3.00
C ALA A 128 17.63 0.02 4.50
N ILE A 129 16.54 -0.46 5.05
CA ILE A 129 16.45 -0.93 6.43
C ILE A 129 16.26 -2.43 6.38
N SER A 130 17.26 -3.18 6.85
CA SER A 130 17.14 -4.61 7.04
C SER A 130 16.47 -4.93 8.37
N PHE A 131 15.61 -5.93 8.37
CA PHE A 131 14.94 -6.36 9.59
C PHE A 131 14.67 -7.87 9.54
N ARG A 132 14.53 -8.47 10.72
CA ARG A 132 14.06 -9.85 10.88
C ARG A 132 12.73 -9.87 11.61
N VAL A 133 11.91 -10.84 11.22
CA VAL A 133 10.74 -11.21 12.00
C VAL A 133 11.15 -12.38 12.89
N THR A 134 11.13 -12.17 14.20
CA THR A 134 11.47 -13.21 15.16
C THR A 134 10.27 -14.14 15.41
N LYS A 135 10.52 -15.30 16.04
CA LYS A 135 9.46 -16.27 16.39
C LYS A 135 8.38 -15.69 17.32
N ASP A 136 8.72 -14.64 18.04
CA ASP A 136 7.81 -13.92 18.94
C ASP A 136 7.07 -12.79 18.22
N GLU A 137 7.01 -12.81 16.86
CA GLU A 137 6.35 -11.83 16.00
C GLU A 137 6.89 -10.40 16.15
N ALA A 138 8.05 -10.22 16.74
CA ALA A 138 8.70 -8.93 16.84
C ALA A 138 9.50 -8.60 15.58
N ILE A 139 9.35 -7.36 15.09
CA ILE A 139 10.19 -6.84 14.01
C ILE A 139 11.42 -6.21 14.62
N THR A 140 12.59 -6.81 14.39
CA THR A 140 13.85 -6.31 14.91
C THR A 140 14.68 -5.72 13.78
N PRO A 141 14.99 -4.40 13.78
CA PRO A 141 15.89 -3.82 12.81
C PRO A 141 17.28 -4.45 12.94
N GLU A 142 17.89 -4.77 11.81
CA GLU A 142 19.29 -5.18 11.77
C GLU A 142 20.16 -3.98 11.45
N THR A 143 20.95 -3.55 12.38
CA THR A 143 22.07 -2.62 12.16
C THR A 143 23.21 -3.40 11.53
N VAL A 144 23.32 -3.37 10.22
CA VAL A 144 24.54 -3.83 9.56
C VAL A 144 25.56 -2.71 9.70
N ASP A 145 26.36 -2.74 10.74
CA ASP A 145 27.62 -2.00 10.79
C ASP A 145 28.53 -2.61 9.70
N ARG A 146 28.51 -2.05 8.52
CA ARG A 146 29.57 -2.33 7.55
C ARG A 146 30.86 -1.73 8.10
N ILE A 147 31.64 -2.57 8.75
CA ILE A 147 33.06 -2.29 8.99
C ILE A 147 33.67 -2.17 7.60
N ALA A 148 34.10 -0.97 7.24
CA ALA A 148 34.82 -0.65 6.02
C ALA A 148 36.28 -1.14 6.15
#